data_04ff92fd7183679e026b1a3a5bcd1789
#
_entry.id   04ff92fd7183679e026b1a3a5bcd1789
#
_cell.length_a   1.000
_cell.length_b   1.000
_cell.length_c   1.000
_cell.angle_alpha   90.00
_cell.angle_beta   90.00
_cell.angle_gamma   90.00
#
_symmetry.space_group_name_H-M   'P 1'
#
loop_
_entity.id
_entity.type
_entity.pdbx_description
1 polymer ?
#
loop_
_entity_poly.entity_id
_entity_poly.type
_entity_poly.pdbx_seq_one_letter_code
_entity_poly.pdbx_strand_id
1 'polypeptide(L)'
;MQSLKRMDAASNNKYTLPVPKQFLERIDRTSSPAHIGRLRNAIDLIVPENTPVLAAAEGVVMHIKDDSNIGGPDPSYWAYTNFVTIAHSHGEYTRYDHLAYHSSKVKSGQHVSAGEEIATVGMTGYTYIPHLHFQVFVFTGSNLWTDFDTVEVKEFS
;
A
#
# COMPACT_ATOMS: atom_id res chain seq x y z
N MET A 1 -22.40 22.04 2.79
CA MET A 1 -21.83 21.92 2.29
C MET A 1 -21.37 20.93 1.64
N GLN A 2 -21.51 20.57 0.72
CA GLN A 2 -21.06 19.61 -0.01
C GLN A 2 -19.73 19.26 0.21
N SER A 3 -19.20 19.89 1.02
CA SER A 3 -17.86 19.68 1.23
C SER A 3 -17.46 18.32 1.52
N LEU A 4 -18.32 17.53 2.04
CA LEU A 4 -17.90 16.27 2.50
C LEU A 4 -17.28 15.38 1.52
N LYS A 5 -17.78 15.35 0.30
CA LYS A 5 -17.21 14.47 -0.57
C LYS A 5 -15.89 14.83 -0.95
N ARG A 6 -15.48 15.97 -0.70
CA ARG A 6 -14.19 16.32 -1.06
C ARG A 6 -13.17 15.75 -0.22
N MET A 7 -13.54 15.20 0.93
CA MET A 7 -12.57 14.57 1.77
C MET A 7 -12.04 13.33 1.13
N ASP A 8 -12.75 12.79 0.14
CA ASP A 8 -12.27 11.66 -0.60
C ASP A 8 -11.81 12.12 -1.97
N ALA A 9 -10.89 13.08 -1.97
CA ALA A 9 -10.34 13.58 -3.20
C ALA A 9 -9.67 12.46 -3.99
N ALA A 10 -9.81 12.50 -5.29
CA ALA A 10 -9.13 11.58 -6.16
C ALA A 10 -7.65 11.93 -6.24
N SER A 11 -6.82 10.95 -6.56
CA SER A 11 -5.40 11.16 -6.74
C SER A 11 -5.11 12.13 -7.87
N ASN A 12 -4.03 12.90 -7.72
CA ASN A 12 -3.53 13.79 -8.76
C ASN A 12 -2.52 13.11 -9.67
N ASN A 13 -2.11 11.92 -9.35
CA ASN A 13 -1.16 11.13 -10.14
C ASN A 13 -1.87 9.95 -10.78
N LYS A 14 -1.21 9.38 -11.79
CA LYS A 14 -1.66 8.11 -12.36
C LYS A 14 -0.82 7.01 -11.74
N TYR A 15 -1.48 5.96 -11.32
CA TYR A 15 -0.82 4.82 -10.71
C TYR A 15 -1.08 3.58 -11.53
N THR A 16 -0.03 2.79 -11.77
CA THR A 16 -0.15 1.50 -12.45
C THR A 16 -0.43 0.41 -11.43
N LEU A 17 -0.96 -0.71 -11.88
CA LEU A 17 -1.25 -1.84 -10.99
C LEU A 17 0.04 -2.28 -10.30
N PRO A 18 0.08 -2.33 -8.97
CA PRO A 18 1.32 -2.64 -8.24
C PRO A 18 1.64 -4.13 -8.13
N VAL A 19 1.03 -4.97 -8.94
CA VAL A 19 1.34 -6.40 -9.07
C VAL A 19 1.21 -6.78 -10.55
N PRO A 20 1.90 -7.84 -11.02
CA PRO A 20 1.68 -8.31 -12.38
C PRO A 20 0.23 -8.76 -12.56
N LYS A 21 -0.39 -8.29 -13.63
CA LYS A 21 -1.83 -8.53 -13.87
C LYS A 21 -2.17 -10.02 -13.92
N GLN A 22 -1.29 -10.84 -14.43
CA GLN A 22 -1.55 -12.28 -14.58
C GLN A 22 -1.73 -13.00 -13.24
N PHE A 23 -1.27 -12.42 -12.13
CA PHE A 23 -1.44 -13.02 -10.81
C PHE A 23 -2.65 -12.48 -10.04
N LEU A 24 -3.29 -11.44 -10.55
CA LEU A 24 -4.38 -10.79 -9.87
C LEU A 24 -5.66 -11.64 -9.96
N GLU A 25 -6.19 -12.04 -8.81
CA GLU A 25 -7.45 -12.78 -8.75
C GLU A 25 -8.64 -11.85 -8.69
N ARG A 26 -8.56 -10.80 -7.88
CA ARG A 26 -9.60 -9.78 -7.80
C ARG A 26 -9.07 -8.56 -7.04
N ILE A 27 -9.79 -7.46 -7.19
CA ILE A 27 -9.54 -6.22 -6.46
C ILE A 27 -10.67 -6.06 -5.44
N ASP A 28 -10.31 -5.85 -4.18
CA ASP A 28 -11.28 -5.66 -3.11
C ASP A 28 -11.05 -4.29 -2.47
N ARG A 29 -12.08 -3.45 -2.49
CA ARG A 29 -11.98 -2.11 -1.94
C ARG A 29 -12.74 -1.94 -0.63
N THR A 30 -13.69 -2.81 -0.32
CA THR A 30 -14.64 -2.55 0.74
C THR A 30 -14.87 -3.68 1.73
N SER A 31 -14.50 -4.91 1.42
CA SER A 31 -14.83 -6.03 2.30
C SER A 31 -13.95 -6.14 3.53
N SER A 32 -12.74 -5.57 3.48
CA SER A 32 -11.85 -5.67 4.63
C SER A 32 -12.34 -4.80 5.78
N PRO A 33 -12.39 -5.33 7.01
CA PRO A 33 -12.75 -4.53 8.16
C PRO A 33 -11.72 -3.45 8.47
N ALA A 34 -10.54 -3.51 7.85
CA ALA A 34 -9.51 -2.50 8.04
C ALA A 34 -9.73 -1.27 7.16
N HIS A 35 -10.58 -1.35 6.12
CA HIS A 35 -10.79 -0.23 5.20
C HIS A 35 -11.84 0.74 5.71
N ILE A 36 -11.58 1.32 6.88
CA ILE A 36 -12.46 2.31 7.50
C ILE A 36 -11.62 3.52 7.92
N GLY A 37 -12.26 4.63 8.19
CA GLY A 37 -11.60 5.85 8.62
C GLY A 37 -10.55 6.30 7.62
N ARG A 38 -9.33 6.51 8.08
CA ARG A 38 -8.23 6.95 7.21
C ARG A 38 -7.89 5.94 6.13
N LEU A 39 -8.23 4.67 6.30
CA LEU A 39 -7.93 3.62 5.34
C LEU A 39 -9.09 3.32 4.39
N ARG A 40 -10.11 4.15 4.37
CA ARG A 40 -11.31 3.87 3.58
C ARG A 40 -11.06 3.78 2.08
N ASN A 41 -10.00 4.40 1.58
CA ASN A 41 -9.64 4.33 0.17
C ASN A 41 -8.53 3.32 -0.12
N ALA A 42 -8.17 2.49 0.84
CA ALA A 42 -7.19 1.44 0.63
C ALA A 42 -7.77 0.35 -0.27
N ILE A 43 -6.90 -0.35 -0.96
CA ILE A 43 -7.27 -1.35 -1.95
C ILE A 43 -6.52 -2.64 -1.62
N ASP A 44 -7.24 -3.76 -1.55
CA ASP A 44 -6.62 -5.07 -1.42
C ASP A 44 -6.58 -5.75 -2.78
N LEU A 45 -5.38 -6.11 -3.20
CA LEU A 45 -5.16 -6.84 -4.44
C LEU A 45 -4.92 -8.29 -4.07
N ILE A 46 -5.88 -9.14 -4.40
CA ILE A 46 -5.82 -10.56 -4.03
C ILE A 46 -4.94 -11.30 -5.03
N VAL A 47 -3.80 -11.76 -4.52
CA VAL A 47 -2.76 -12.42 -5.30
C VAL A 47 -2.13 -13.52 -4.45
N PRO A 48 -1.46 -14.50 -5.06
CA PRO A 48 -0.75 -15.53 -4.29
C PRO A 48 0.43 -14.97 -3.49
N GLU A 49 0.85 -15.69 -2.45
CA GLU A 49 2.11 -15.38 -1.78
C GLU A 49 3.26 -15.40 -2.78
N ASN A 50 4.26 -14.58 -2.51
CA ASN A 50 5.46 -14.43 -3.34
C ASN A 50 5.23 -13.74 -4.67
N THR A 51 4.04 -13.21 -4.94
CA THR A 51 3.80 -12.39 -6.11
C THR A 51 4.70 -11.14 -6.02
N PRO A 52 5.36 -10.75 -7.12
CA PRO A 52 6.15 -9.52 -7.12
C PRO A 52 5.29 -8.30 -6.82
N VAL A 53 5.80 -7.39 -6.00
CA VAL A 53 5.18 -6.10 -5.74
C VAL A 53 5.94 -5.06 -6.55
N LEU A 54 5.21 -4.25 -7.30
CA LEU A 54 5.78 -3.28 -8.24
C LEU A 54 5.49 -1.87 -7.75
N ALA A 55 6.45 -0.96 -7.93
CA ALA A 55 6.19 0.45 -7.64
C ALA A 55 5.07 0.93 -8.56
N ALA A 56 4.04 1.52 -8.00
CA ALA A 56 2.86 1.96 -8.77
C ALA A 56 3.13 3.21 -9.59
N ALA A 57 4.18 3.96 -9.27
CA ALA A 57 4.61 5.16 -9.98
C ALA A 57 6.07 5.44 -9.65
N GLU A 58 6.68 6.28 -10.44
CA GLU A 58 8.02 6.76 -10.17
C GLU A 58 8.06 7.50 -8.84
N GLY A 59 9.12 7.35 -8.07
CA GLY A 59 9.26 8.06 -6.82
C GLY A 59 10.52 7.70 -6.07
N VAL A 60 10.57 8.11 -4.80
CA VAL A 60 11.71 7.88 -3.91
C VAL A 60 11.23 7.07 -2.71
N VAL A 61 11.92 5.97 -2.43
CA VAL A 61 11.58 5.11 -1.30
C VAL A 61 11.84 5.86 0.00
N MET A 62 10.83 5.92 0.88
CA MET A 62 10.94 6.65 2.15
C MET A 62 11.18 5.73 3.33
N HIS A 63 10.36 4.70 3.49
CA HIS A 63 10.44 3.80 4.63
C HIS A 63 10.32 2.36 4.19
N ILE A 64 11.05 1.48 4.86
CA ILE A 64 10.99 0.05 4.62
C ILE A 64 10.99 -0.66 5.97
N LYS A 65 10.11 -1.66 6.10
CA LYS A 65 10.18 -2.64 7.15
C LYS A 65 9.99 -4.00 6.51
N ASP A 66 10.98 -4.89 6.61
CA ASP A 66 10.86 -6.25 6.08
C ASP A 66 11.47 -7.29 7.03
N ASP A 67 11.59 -6.92 8.31
CA ASP A 67 12.21 -7.77 9.31
C ASP A 67 11.22 -8.62 10.12
N SER A 68 9.95 -8.59 9.78
CA SER A 68 8.94 -9.40 10.45
C SER A 68 8.67 -10.70 9.71
N ASN A 69 8.46 -11.77 10.46
CA ASN A 69 8.06 -13.06 9.93
C ASN A 69 6.76 -13.52 10.62
N ILE A 70 5.96 -12.58 11.08
CA ILE A 70 4.79 -12.85 11.92
C ILE A 70 3.55 -12.24 11.30
N GLY A 71 2.48 -13.01 11.26
CA GLY A 71 1.18 -12.53 10.81
C GLY A 71 0.05 -13.43 11.29
N GLY A 72 -1.16 -12.94 11.21
CA GLY A 72 -2.33 -13.71 11.62
C GLY A 72 -3.62 -12.92 11.49
N PRO A 73 -4.76 -13.56 11.76
CA PRO A 73 -6.08 -13.00 11.51
C PRO A 73 -6.64 -12.15 12.64
N ASP A 74 -5.80 -11.63 13.51
CA ASP A 74 -6.22 -10.84 14.67
C ASP A 74 -5.61 -9.45 14.58
N PRO A 75 -6.34 -8.39 14.96
CA PRO A 75 -5.79 -7.03 14.93
C PRO A 75 -4.50 -6.85 15.71
N SER A 76 -4.21 -7.72 16.71
CA SER A 76 -2.95 -7.65 17.45
C SER A 76 -1.72 -7.89 16.56
N TYR A 77 -1.88 -8.48 15.39
CA TYR A 77 -0.79 -8.69 14.46
C TYR A 77 -0.42 -7.44 13.65
N TRP A 78 -1.21 -6.37 13.75
CA TRP A 78 -1.00 -5.16 12.97
C TRP A 78 0.43 -4.63 13.05
N ALA A 79 1.04 -4.67 14.23
CA ALA A 79 2.38 -4.14 14.45
C ALA A 79 3.48 -4.94 13.73
N TYR A 80 3.17 -6.13 13.24
CA TYR A 80 4.15 -6.99 12.58
C TYR A 80 4.12 -6.90 11.06
N THR A 81 3.37 -5.96 10.51
CA THR A 81 3.26 -5.77 9.06
C THR A 81 4.57 -5.28 8.48
N ASN A 82 5.07 -5.97 7.46
CA ASN A 82 6.16 -5.43 6.64
C ASN A 82 5.58 -4.54 5.57
N PHE A 83 6.30 -3.47 5.25
CA PHE A 83 5.80 -2.47 4.28
C PHE A 83 6.92 -1.71 3.60
N VAL A 84 6.57 -1.09 2.47
CA VAL A 84 7.40 -0.10 1.79
C VAL A 84 6.51 1.13 1.56
N THR A 85 7.08 2.32 1.74
CA THR A 85 6.42 3.59 1.44
C THR A 85 7.26 4.35 0.42
N ILE A 86 6.61 4.88 -0.62
CA ILE A 86 7.27 5.63 -1.70
C ILE A 86 6.65 7.02 -1.79
N ALA A 87 7.49 8.04 -1.93
CA ALA A 87 7.07 9.42 -2.13
C ALA A 87 6.99 9.74 -3.62
N HIS A 88 5.90 10.39 -4.03
CA HIS A 88 5.63 10.76 -5.42
C HIS A 88 5.41 12.26 -5.57
N SER A 89 5.10 12.71 -6.76
CA SER A 89 4.72 14.09 -7.03
C SER A 89 3.41 14.46 -6.34
N HIS A 90 3.16 15.75 -6.21
CA HIS A 90 1.93 16.31 -5.66
C HIS A 90 1.70 15.96 -4.19
N GLY A 91 2.77 15.68 -3.44
CA GLY A 91 2.65 15.36 -2.01
C GLY A 91 1.91 14.04 -1.74
N GLU A 92 1.87 13.16 -2.71
CA GLU A 92 1.23 11.85 -2.56
C GLU A 92 2.27 10.78 -2.30
N TYR A 93 1.85 9.76 -1.56
CA TYR A 93 2.70 8.64 -1.17
C TYR A 93 1.95 7.36 -1.44
N THR A 94 2.68 6.28 -1.72
CA THR A 94 2.08 4.95 -1.81
C THR A 94 2.65 4.05 -0.73
N ARG A 95 1.82 3.16 -0.22
CA ARG A 95 2.22 2.19 0.78
C ARG A 95 1.78 0.80 0.36
N TYR A 96 2.67 -0.16 0.57
CA TYR A 96 2.55 -1.54 0.16
C TYR A 96 2.75 -2.40 1.40
N ASP A 97 1.70 -3.08 1.87
CA ASP A 97 1.70 -3.82 3.14
C ASP A 97 1.61 -5.33 2.98
N HIS A 98 1.92 -6.02 4.06
CA HIS A 98 1.89 -7.48 4.19
C HIS A 98 2.98 -8.16 3.38
N LEU A 99 4.11 -7.49 3.26
CA LEU A 99 5.23 -7.98 2.46
C LEU A 99 5.94 -9.14 3.15
N ALA A 100 6.58 -9.98 2.34
CA ALA A 100 7.30 -11.14 2.84
C ALA A 100 8.56 -10.73 3.61
N TYR A 101 8.96 -11.59 4.54
CA TYR A 101 10.14 -11.43 5.34
C TYR A 101 11.39 -11.32 4.44
N HIS A 102 12.19 -10.29 4.67
CA HIS A 102 13.43 -10.00 3.93
C HIS A 102 13.24 -9.91 2.42
N SER A 103 12.06 -9.48 1.97
CA SER A 103 11.77 -9.43 0.53
C SER A 103 12.07 -8.09 -0.13
N SER A 104 12.43 -7.05 0.63
CA SER A 104 12.68 -5.75 0.03
C SER A 104 13.86 -5.81 -0.93
N LYS A 105 13.64 -5.28 -2.13
CA LYS A 105 14.68 -5.17 -3.16
C LYS A 105 15.19 -3.73 -3.29
N VAL A 106 14.73 -2.86 -2.42
CA VAL A 106 15.05 -1.43 -2.46
C VAL A 106 15.48 -0.94 -1.10
N LYS A 107 16.09 0.24 -1.08
CA LYS A 107 16.56 0.88 0.16
C LYS A 107 15.94 2.25 0.31
N SER A 108 15.83 2.73 1.53
CA SER A 108 15.37 4.08 1.81
C SER A 108 16.25 5.08 1.09
N GLY A 109 15.65 6.04 0.42
CA GLY A 109 16.35 7.04 -0.39
C GLY A 109 16.55 6.64 -1.85
N GLN A 110 16.26 5.40 -2.22
CA GLN A 110 16.45 4.93 -3.60
C GLN A 110 15.34 5.45 -4.49
N HIS A 111 15.72 5.91 -5.69
CA HIS A 111 14.75 6.26 -6.72
C HIS A 111 14.28 5.00 -7.43
N VAL A 112 13.00 4.89 -7.66
CA VAL A 112 12.40 3.76 -8.38
C VAL A 112 11.54 4.25 -9.53
N SER A 113 11.45 3.42 -10.57
CA SER A 113 10.58 3.69 -11.72
C SER A 113 9.26 2.97 -11.54
N ALA A 114 8.21 3.45 -12.22
CA ALA A 114 6.93 2.75 -12.25
C ALA A 114 7.15 1.34 -12.80
N GLY A 115 6.59 0.34 -12.13
CA GLY A 115 6.73 -1.06 -12.56
C GLY A 115 7.97 -1.77 -12.05
N GLU A 116 8.85 -1.08 -11.35
CA GLU A 116 10.05 -1.71 -10.80
C GLU A 116 9.66 -2.61 -9.62
N GLU A 117 10.22 -3.81 -9.55
CA GLU A 117 9.93 -4.74 -8.46
C GLU A 117 10.59 -4.24 -7.18
N ILE A 118 9.80 -4.10 -6.10
CA ILE A 118 10.29 -3.55 -4.83
C ILE A 118 10.28 -4.57 -3.69
N ALA A 119 9.47 -5.63 -3.78
CA ALA A 119 9.35 -6.64 -2.74
C ALA A 119 8.49 -7.79 -3.26
N THR A 120 8.10 -8.71 -2.38
CA THR A 120 7.12 -9.75 -2.71
C THR A 120 6.03 -9.81 -1.65
N VAL A 121 4.87 -10.32 -2.04
CA VAL A 121 3.71 -10.47 -1.16
C VAL A 121 3.96 -11.58 -0.16
N GLY A 122 3.67 -11.32 1.10
CA GLY A 122 3.73 -12.29 2.18
C GLY A 122 2.42 -12.36 2.95
N MET A 123 2.52 -12.71 4.22
CA MET A 123 1.39 -12.81 5.13
C MET A 123 1.72 -12.15 6.47
N THR A 124 2.57 -11.14 6.46
CA THR A 124 2.94 -10.45 7.71
C THR A 124 1.87 -9.44 8.11
N GLY A 125 1.72 -9.24 9.40
CA GLY A 125 0.74 -8.30 9.92
C GLY A 125 -0.65 -8.89 10.06
N TYR A 126 -1.65 -8.04 10.13
CA TYR A 126 -3.05 -8.43 10.29
C TYR A 126 -3.62 -8.80 8.93
N THR A 127 -3.73 -10.08 8.65
CA THR A 127 -4.21 -10.56 7.35
C THR A 127 -4.80 -11.98 7.46
N TYR A 128 -5.79 -12.28 6.61
CA TYR A 128 -6.46 -13.57 6.57
C TYR A 128 -6.02 -14.41 5.37
N ILE A 129 -5.69 -13.75 4.25
CA ILE A 129 -5.34 -14.44 3.00
C ILE A 129 -4.23 -13.67 2.33
N PRO A 130 -3.45 -14.29 1.45
CA PRO A 130 -2.41 -13.57 0.71
C PRO A 130 -3.03 -12.45 -0.11
N HIS A 131 -2.50 -11.27 0.05
CA HIS A 131 -2.91 -10.11 -0.74
C HIS A 131 -1.90 -8.98 -0.55
N LEU A 132 -1.93 -8.02 -1.46
CA LEU A 132 -1.23 -6.76 -1.28
C LEU A 132 -2.25 -5.73 -0.81
N HIS A 133 -2.02 -5.16 0.37
CA HIS A 133 -2.74 -3.97 0.81
C HIS A 133 -2.03 -2.77 0.21
N PHE A 134 -2.71 -2.01 -0.60
CA PHE A 134 -2.16 -0.85 -1.29
C PHE A 134 -2.97 0.39 -0.97
N GLN A 135 -2.30 1.49 -0.70
CA GLN A 135 -2.97 2.77 -0.51
C GLN A 135 -2.15 3.91 -1.06
N VAL A 136 -2.84 4.93 -1.57
CA VAL A 136 -2.27 6.22 -1.89
C VAL A 136 -2.74 7.15 -0.78
N PHE A 137 -1.85 7.97 -0.25
CA PHE A 137 -2.21 8.84 0.88
C PHE A 137 -1.42 10.14 0.86
N VAL A 138 -1.91 11.10 1.64
CA VAL A 138 -1.26 12.39 1.86
C VAL A 138 -1.11 12.59 3.37
N PHE A 139 -0.09 13.34 3.79
CA PHE A 139 0.04 13.66 5.20
C PHE A 139 -0.84 14.85 5.55
N THR A 140 -1.47 14.78 6.71
CA THR A 140 -2.39 15.81 7.19
C THR A 140 -1.82 16.59 8.39
N GLY A 141 -0.64 16.19 8.88
CA GLY A 141 0.03 16.83 10.00
C GLY A 141 1.47 16.34 10.08
N SER A 142 2.08 16.48 11.24
CA SER A 142 3.51 16.21 11.41
C SER A 142 3.82 14.78 11.87
N ASN A 143 2.84 14.06 12.42
CA ASN A 143 3.08 12.69 12.84
C ASN A 143 2.88 11.75 11.66
N LEU A 144 3.99 11.16 11.19
CA LEU A 144 3.98 10.33 9.98
C LEU A 144 3.17 9.04 10.13
N TRP A 145 2.89 8.61 11.35
CA TRP A 145 2.20 7.35 11.58
C TRP A 145 0.70 7.51 11.76
N THR A 146 0.25 8.70 12.18
CA THR A 146 -1.15 8.93 12.50
C THR A 146 -1.79 10.04 11.68
N ASP A 147 -0.98 10.98 11.17
CA ASP A 147 -1.51 12.17 10.51
C ASP A 147 -1.50 12.01 9.00
N PHE A 148 -2.35 11.13 8.51
CA PHE A 148 -2.49 10.90 7.07
C PHE A 148 -3.95 10.59 6.72
N ASP A 149 -4.27 10.74 5.45
CA ASP A 149 -5.55 10.29 4.91
C ASP A 149 -5.33 9.68 3.53
N THR A 150 -6.11 8.65 3.20
CA THR A 150 -6.00 8.01 1.90
C THR A 150 -6.75 8.81 0.85
N VAL A 151 -6.26 8.75 -0.40
CA VAL A 151 -6.94 9.36 -1.54
C VAL A 151 -7.39 8.25 -2.47
N GLU A 152 -8.45 8.54 -3.21
CA GLU A 152 -9.07 7.52 -4.05
C GLU A 152 -8.30 7.32 -5.35
N VAL A 153 -8.05 6.06 -5.69
CA VAL A 153 -7.55 5.66 -7.01
C VAL A 153 -8.69 4.92 -7.68
N LYS A 154 -9.39 5.61 -8.59
CA LYS A 154 -10.58 5.03 -9.22
C LYS A 154 -10.23 3.87 -10.11
N GLU A 155 -9.12 3.97 -10.82
CA GLU A 155 -8.64 2.90 -11.69
C GLU A 155 -7.14 2.97 -11.84
N PHE A 156 -6.52 1.86 -12.14
CA PHE A 156 -5.09 1.81 -12.44
C PHE A 156 -4.88 2.04 -13.93
N SER A 157 -3.85 2.79 -14.26
CA SER A 157 -3.55 3.09 -15.66
C SER A 157 -2.76 1.97 -16.34
#